data_3ffecd29d7c82177bdeb3ff7dd78bc94
#
_entry.id   3ffecd29d7c82177bdeb3ff7dd78bc94
#
_cell.length_a   1.000
_cell.length_b   1.000
_cell.length_c   1.000
_cell.angle_alpha   90.00
_cell.angle_beta   90.00
_cell.angle_gamma   90.00
#
_symmetry.space_group_name_H-M   'P 1'
#
loop_
_entity.id
_entity.type
_entity.pdbx_description
1 polymer ?
#
loop_
_entity_poly.entity_id
_entity_poly.type
_entity_poly.pdbx_seq_one_letter_code
_entity_poly.pdbx_strand_id
1 'polypeptide(L)'
;SSMVQNDLDNPNRRIGEGDKFGYDYNIYVNKQSAWVRYQGNNGGSLNYFASGKIGSTQMFRDGLMRNGRAPLKSLGSSGTAKFLEGGIKAGLNWAINGNHSFTLNAGYEERAPLAYNSFIAPRIKNDFVRDLKTERIIGGDLTYNFNTPWVMGRLTGYYTRFQNQVEMDAFYNDSEARFTYLSMNGIEKEHWGIEAAATFKLTSELSLTAIGTWSEAKYTNNPDAVLTYESENESNLDRVYAKGMRANGTPLSAYSLALDYNVKGWFFNLTGNYYDRVYIDFSSYRRLGSVLDKNGAGVDANGNPVLNVPGQEKLDGGFMLDASIGKYIRLRNGKSISLNLSLTNILNNTDLRTGGFEQNRDDNYKDGDARVYKFSKNSKYFYAFPFNAFLNIGYRF
;
A
#
# COMPACT_ATOMS: atom_id res chain seq x y z
N SER A 1 -3.20 -28.04 -21.31
CA SER A 1 -3.13 -26.63 -20.97
C SER A 1 -3.76 -25.70 -22.01
N SER A 2 -3.67 -25.98 -23.31
CA SER A 2 -4.36 -25.17 -24.34
C SER A 2 -5.89 -25.21 -24.25
N MET A 3 -6.47 -26.31 -23.78
CA MET A 3 -7.91 -26.45 -23.54
C MET A 3 -8.40 -25.54 -22.40
N VAL A 4 -7.55 -25.17 -21.47
CA VAL A 4 -7.90 -24.38 -20.30
C VAL A 4 -8.16 -22.91 -20.63
N GLN A 5 -7.63 -22.42 -21.75
CA GLN A 5 -7.75 -21.02 -22.18
C GLN A 5 -8.68 -20.84 -23.38
N ASN A 6 -9.23 -21.91 -23.92
CA ASN A 6 -10.11 -21.82 -25.08
C ASN A 6 -11.53 -21.38 -24.68
N ASP A 7 -12.15 -20.62 -25.57
CA ASP A 7 -13.57 -20.35 -25.56
C ASP A 7 -14.29 -21.64 -25.99
N LEU A 8 -14.98 -22.28 -25.05
CA LEU A 8 -15.66 -23.56 -25.31
C LEU A 8 -16.88 -23.44 -26.22
N ASP A 9 -17.45 -22.23 -26.31
CA ASP A 9 -18.58 -21.97 -27.21
C ASP A 9 -18.08 -21.64 -28.65
N ASN A 10 -16.79 -21.28 -28.80
CA ASN A 10 -16.15 -21.02 -30.08
C ASN A 10 -14.76 -21.69 -30.20
N PRO A 11 -14.69 -23.03 -30.11
CA PRO A 11 -13.42 -23.75 -29.96
C PRO A 11 -12.47 -23.64 -31.17
N ASN A 12 -13.01 -23.35 -32.35
CA ASN A 12 -12.26 -23.21 -33.60
C ASN A 12 -11.96 -21.76 -33.98
N ARG A 13 -12.20 -20.81 -33.07
CA ARG A 13 -11.94 -19.40 -33.30
C ARG A 13 -10.46 -19.15 -33.57
N ARG A 14 -10.15 -18.43 -34.65
CA ARG A 14 -8.81 -17.92 -34.91
C ARG A 14 -8.68 -16.55 -34.24
N ILE A 15 -7.56 -16.33 -33.59
CA ILE A 15 -7.26 -15.11 -32.83
C ILE A 15 -6.19 -14.33 -33.58
N GLY A 16 -6.44 -13.05 -33.83
CA GLY A 16 -5.48 -12.08 -34.33
C GLY A 16 -5.01 -11.11 -33.26
N GLU A 17 -4.18 -10.16 -33.68
CA GLU A 17 -3.75 -9.06 -32.81
C GLU A 17 -4.95 -8.20 -32.39
N GLY A 18 -5.10 -7.95 -31.08
CA GLY A 18 -6.22 -7.19 -30.51
C GLY A 18 -7.43 -8.05 -30.09
N ASP A 19 -7.46 -9.32 -30.42
CA ASP A 19 -8.52 -10.22 -29.99
C ASP A 19 -8.35 -10.68 -28.53
N LYS A 20 -9.47 -10.85 -27.84
CA LYS A 20 -9.48 -11.37 -26.46
C LYS A 20 -9.10 -12.84 -26.43
N PHE A 21 -8.17 -13.18 -25.53
CA PHE A 21 -7.68 -14.54 -25.35
C PHE A 21 -7.64 -14.94 -23.86
N GLY A 22 -8.03 -16.19 -23.58
CA GLY A 22 -7.93 -16.83 -22.26
C GLY A 22 -9.06 -16.47 -21.30
N TYR A 23 -9.53 -15.24 -21.29
CA TYR A 23 -10.65 -14.78 -20.47
C TYR A 23 -11.30 -13.53 -21.03
N ASP A 24 -12.60 -13.39 -20.79
CA ASP A 24 -13.36 -12.17 -21.05
C ASP A 24 -14.44 -12.00 -19.98
N TYR A 25 -14.42 -10.89 -19.26
CA TYR A 25 -15.38 -10.58 -18.21
C TYR A 25 -15.40 -9.10 -17.88
N ASN A 26 -16.51 -8.66 -17.29
CA ASN A 26 -16.64 -7.35 -16.66
C ASN A 26 -16.89 -7.50 -15.16
N ILE A 27 -16.41 -6.55 -14.37
CA ILE A 27 -16.82 -6.38 -12.97
C ILE A 27 -17.62 -5.08 -12.90
N TYR A 28 -18.85 -5.17 -12.45
CA TYR A 28 -19.74 -4.03 -12.24
C TYR A 28 -19.77 -3.65 -10.76
N VAL A 29 -19.64 -2.35 -10.51
CA VAL A 29 -19.70 -1.78 -9.16
C VAL A 29 -20.68 -0.60 -9.18
N ASN A 30 -21.81 -0.75 -8.48
CA ASN A 30 -22.79 0.30 -8.28
C ASN A 30 -22.67 0.83 -6.86
N LYS A 31 -22.29 2.08 -6.71
CA LYS A 31 -22.10 2.72 -5.41
C LYS A 31 -22.97 3.95 -5.28
N GLN A 32 -23.68 4.04 -4.15
CA GLN A 32 -24.50 5.17 -3.77
C GLN A 32 -24.13 5.59 -2.35
N SER A 33 -24.01 6.88 -2.11
CA SER A 33 -23.74 7.39 -0.75
C SER A 33 -24.28 8.79 -0.56
N ALA A 34 -24.66 9.08 0.67
CA ALA A 34 -24.98 10.42 1.15
C ALA A 34 -24.12 10.73 2.37
N TRP A 35 -23.78 11.98 2.55
CA TRP A 35 -23.02 12.44 3.69
C TRP A 35 -23.51 13.82 4.15
N VAL A 36 -23.29 14.09 5.43
CA VAL A 36 -23.54 15.37 6.05
C VAL A 36 -22.34 15.77 6.90
N ARG A 37 -22.02 17.04 6.89
CA ARG A 37 -20.96 17.61 7.74
C ARG A 37 -21.51 18.87 8.40
N TYR A 38 -21.35 18.93 9.71
CA TYR A 38 -21.52 20.13 10.51
C TYR A 38 -20.16 20.65 10.95
N GLN A 39 -19.94 21.95 10.87
CA GLN A 39 -18.75 22.60 11.38
C GLN A 39 -19.13 23.90 12.09
N GLY A 40 -18.42 24.21 13.14
CA GLY A 40 -18.69 25.38 13.95
C GLY A 40 -17.44 25.86 14.68
N ASN A 41 -17.59 27.01 15.33
CA ASN A 41 -16.60 27.58 16.23
C ASN A 41 -17.30 28.24 17.41
N ASN A 42 -16.57 28.49 18.48
CA ASN A 42 -17.08 29.16 19.68
C ASN A 42 -16.89 30.68 19.64
N GLY A 43 -16.60 31.25 18.47
CA GLY A 43 -16.28 32.67 18.30
C GLY A 43 -14.86 33.04 18.73
N GLY A 44 -14.01 32.08 19.05
CA GLY A 44 -12.65 32.32 19.55
C GLY A 44 -11.68 31.17 19.25
N SER A 45 -11.26 30.49 20.30
CA SER A 45 -10.13 29.53 20.24
C SER A 45 -10.49 28.14 19.73
N LEU A 46 -11.76 27.79 19.61
CA LEU A 46 -12.19 26.42 19.33
C LEU A 46 -12.94 26.31 18.01
N ASN A 47 -12.41 25.49 17.08
CA ASN A 47 -13.11 25.07 15.87
C ASN A 47 -13.36 23.57 15.94
N TYR A 48 -14.50 23.11 15.45
CA TYR A 48 -14.86 21.70 15.48
C TYR A 48 -15.71 21.31 14.27
N PHE A 49 -15.67 20.03 13.95
CA PHE A 49 -16.58 19.44 12.97
C PHE A 49 -17.01 18.04 13.40
N ALA A 50 -18.17 17.65 12.91
CA ALA A 50 -18.63 16.28 12.90
C ALA A 50 -19.24 15.96 11.55
N SER A 51 -19.03 14.74 11.05
CA SER A 51 -19.60 14.29 9.79
C SER A 51 -20.07 12.86 9.89
N GLY A 52 -21.16 12.56 9.18
CA GLY A 52 -21.70 11.22 9.02
C GLY A 52 -21.86 10.88 7.54
N LYS A 53 -21.66 9.63 7.21
CA LYS A 53 -21.82 9.07 5.87
C LYS A 53 -22.60 7.77 5.98
N ILE A 54 -23.53 7.55 5.03
CA ILE A 54 -24.16 6.26 4.78
C ILE A 54 -24.13 5.97 3.29
N GLY A 55 -24.00 4.70 2.93
CA GLY A 55 -23.97 4.30 1.53
C GLY A 55 -24.24 2.82 1.34
N SER A 56 -24.34 2.42 0.10
CA SER A 56 -24.37 1.01 -0.29
C SER A 56 -23.54 0.78 -1.53
N THR A 57 -22.88 -0.37 -1.57
CA THR A 57 -22.15 -0.86 -2.74
C THR A 57 -22.70 -2.22 -3.14
N GLN A 58 -22.98 -2.37 -4.42
CA GLN A 58 -23.35 -3.65 -5.03
C GLN A 58 -22.32 -3.98 -6.10
N MET A 59 -21.85 -5.22 -6.13
CA MET A 59 -20.89 -5.64 -7.12
C MET A 59 -21.18 -7.05 -7.63
N PHE A 60 -20.91 -7.28 -8.90
CA PHE A 60 -21.00 -8.58 -9.53
C PHE A 60 -20.01 -8.67 -10.69
N ARG A 61 -19.63 -9.90 -11.01
CA ARG A 61 -18.86 -10.24 -12.19
C ARG A 61 -19.81 -10.80 -13.26
N ASP A 62 -19.61 -10.38 -14.50
CA ASP A 62 -20.29 -10.94 -15.67
C ASP A 62 -19.25 -11.52 -16.61
N GLY A 63 -19.20 -12.84 -16.69
CA GLY A 63 -18.31 -13.57 -17.57
C GLY A 63 -18.87 -13.61 -18.99
N LEU A 64 -18.09 -13.16 -19.95
CA LEU A 64 -18.47 -13.07 -21.37
C LEU A 64 -17.95 -14.24 -22.19
N MET A 65 -17.16 -15.12 -21.57
CA MET A 65 -16.57 -16.29 -22.24
C MET A 65 -16.64 -17.52 -21.32
N ARG A 66 -17.08 -18.65 -21.87
CA ARG A 66 -17.02 -19.92 -21.19
C ARG A 66 -15.63 -20.52 -21.38
N ASN A 67 -14.80 -20.44 -20.35
CA ASN A 67 -13.45 -20.96 -20.41
C ASN A 67 -13.38 -22.43 -19.96
N GLY A 68 -12.38 -23.15 -20.47
CA GLY A 68 -12.18 -24.58 -20.16
C GLY A 68 -11.68 -24.86 -18.74
N ARG A 69 -11.31 -23.81 -17.98
CA ARG A 69 -10.86 -23.94 -16.58
C ARG A 69 -12.02 -24.05 -15.61
N ALA A 70 -13.08 -23.28 -15.87
CA ALA A 70 -14.28 -23.24 -15.04
C ALA A 70 -15.53 -23.20 -15.95
N PRO A 71 -15.83 -24.27 -16.71
CA PRO A 71 -16.88 -24.27 -17.72
C PRO A 71 -18.28 -23.98 -17.17
N LEU A 72 -18.54 -24.32 -15.90
CA LEU A 72 -19.82 -24.10 -15.25
C LEU A 72 -19.91 -22.77 -14.51
N LYS A 73 -18.78 -22.06 -14.30
CA LYS A 73 -18.70 -20.88 -13.44
C LYS A 73 -18.02 -19.66 -14.08
N SER A 74 -17.63 -19.73 -15.34
CA SER A 74 -16.93 -18.65 -16.01
C SER A 74 -17.82 -17.74 -16.84
N LEU A 75 -18.93 -18.25 -17.38
CA LEU A 75 -19.90 -17.51 -18.20
C LEU A 75 -21.06 -16.99 -17.34
N GLY A 76 -21.55 -15.79 -17.67
CA GLY A 76 -22.70 -15.17 -17.02
C GLY A 76 -22.41 -14.55 -15.66
N SER A 77 -23.47 -14.16 -14.95
CA SER A 77 -23.38 -13.41 -13.70
C SER A 77 -22.97 -14.26 -12.51
N SER A 78 -22.11 -13.69 -11.66
CA SER A 78 -21.69 -14.26 -10.37
C SER A 78 -22.76 -14.25 -9.28
N GLY A 79 -23.92 -13.68 -9.52
CA GLY A 79 -24.76 -13.15 -8.46
C GLY A 79 -24.22 -11.81 -7.94
N THR A 80 -24.93 -11.15 -7.02
CA THR A 80 -24.61 -9.81 -6.55
C THR A 80 -24.24 -9.81 -5.07
N ALA A 81 -23.05 -9.36 -4.74
CA ALA A 81 -22.66 -9.03 -3.37
C ALA A 81 -23.14 -7.60 -3.04
N LYS A 82 -23.71 -7.42 -1.84
CA LYS A 82 -24.28 -6.15 -1.39
C LYS A 82 -23.71 -5.78 -0.03
N PHE A 83 -23.28 -4.53 0.10
CA PHE A 83 -22.67 -4.00 1.31
C PHE A 83 -23.40 -2.71 1.72
N LEU A 84 -23.73 -2.61 3.01
CA LEU A 84 -24.10 -1.35 3.62
C LEU A 84 -22.80 -0.70 4.15
N GLU A 85 -22.61 0.56 3.80
CA GLU A 85 -21.42 1.33 4.18
C GLU A 85 -21.81 2.46 5.12
N GLY A 86 -20.92 2.88 5.98
CA GLY A 86 -21.16 4.01 6.84
C GLY A 86 -19.88 4.54 7.48
N GLY A 87 -19.97 5.72 8.07
CA GLY A 87 -18.84 6.28 8.77
C GLY A 87 -19.20 7.55 9.53
N ILE A 88 -18.44 7.79 10.58
CA ILE A 88 -18.47 9.02 11.37
C ILE A 88 -17.04 9.55 11.50
N LYS A 89 -16.89 10.87 11.39
CA LYS A 89 -15.60 11.56 11.61
C LYS A 89 -15.87 12.83 12.43
N ALA A 90 -15.01 13.08 13.39
CA ALA A 90 -15.05 14.30 14.19
C ALA A 90 -13.64 14.87 14.34
N GLY A 91 -13.56 16.17 14.46
CA GLY A 91 -12.29 16.87 14.70
C GLY A 91 -12.49 18.12 15.51
N LEU A 92 -11.44 18.46 16.22
CA LEU A 92 -11.35 19.61 17.09
C LEU A 92 -10.00 20.30 16.83
N ASN A 93 -10.04 21.62 16.64
CA ASN A 93 -8.84 22.45 16.64
C ASN A 93 -8.98 23.49 17.77
N TRP A 94 -8.06 23.44 18.70
CA TRP A 94 -7.99 24.36 19.84
C TRP A 94 -6.75 25.25 19.75
N ALA A 95 -6.96 26.52 19.45
CA ALA A 95 -5.93 27.54 19.52
C ALA A 95 -5.77 28.00 20.97
N ILE A 96 -4.68 27.59 21.64
CA ILE A 96 -4.38 28.02 23.01
C ILE A 96 -4.10 29.53 23.00
N ASN A 97 -3.36 29.99 22.01
CA ASN A 97 -3.05 31.39 21.73
C ASN A 97 -2.65 31.55 20.25
N GLY A 98 -2.15 32.72 19.87
CA GLY A 98 -1.73 32.99 18.49
C GLY A 98 -0.58 32.14 17.96
N ASN A 99 0.17 31.47 18.85
CA ASN A 99 1.37 30.72 18.49
C ASN A 99 1.23 29.21 18.67
N HIS A 100 0.24 28.75 19.42
CA HIS A 100 0.11 27.35 19.81
C HIS A 100 -1.30 26.82 19.61
N SER A 101 -1.43 25.67 18.96
CA SER A 101 -2.71 24.99 18.80
C SER A 101 -2.58 23.46 18.87
N PHE A 102 -3.67 22.82 19.29
CA PHE A 102 -3.86 21.39 19.18
C PHE A 102 -4.95 21.06 18.17
N THR A 103 -4.73 20.01 17.37
CA THR A 103 -5.73 19.44 16.47
C THR A 103 -5.90 17.99 16.81
N LEU A 104 -7.14 17.57 17.09
CA LEU A 104 -7.52 16.19 17.33
C LEU A 104 -8.52 15.76 16.25
N ASN A 105 -8.27 14.63 15.60
CA ASN A 105 -9.21 14.01 14.68
C ASN A 105 -9.44 12.56 15.10
N ALA A 106 -10.68 12.08 14.92
CA ALA A 106 -11.02 10.67 15.08
C ALA A 106 -12.06 10.27 14.06
N GLY A 107 -12.05 9.00 13.66
CA GLY A 107 -12.99 8.49 12.69
C GLY A 107 -13.19 6.98 12.77
N TYR A 108 -14.36 6.57 12.36
CA TYR A 108 -14.76 5.20 12.11
C TYR A 108 -15.39 5.13 10.72
N GLU A 109 -15.00 4.15 9.91
CA GLU A 109 -15.58 3.92 8.59
C GLU A 109 -15.71 2.41 8.31
N GLU A 110 -16.88 2.04 7.80
CA GLU A 110 -17.10 0.75 7.15
C GLU A 110 -17.31 0.98 5.65
N ARG A 111 -16.59 0.21 4.83
CA ARG A 111 -16.69 0.28 3.37
C ARG A 111 -16.67 -1.11 2.74
N ALA A 112 -17.23 -1.22 1.54
CA ALA A 112 -17.09 -2.43 0.74
C ALA A 112 -15.62 -2.73 0.43
N PRO A 113 -15.21 -4.00 0.38
CA PRO A 113 -13.89 -4.37 -0.09
C PRO A 113 -13.70 -4.03 -1.57
N LEU A 114 -12.45 -4.00 -2.03
CA LEU A 114 -12.16 -3.80 -3.45
C LEU A 114 -12.79 -4.91 -4.29
N ALA A 115 -13.54 -4.52 -5.33
CA ALA A 115 -14.32 -5.46 -6.12
C ALA A 115 -13.47 -6.58 -6.75
N TYR A 116 -12.27 -6.26 -7.25
CA TYR A 116 -11.38 -7.26 -7.82
C TYR A 116 -10.93 -8.30 -6.78
N ASN A 117 -10.61 -7.89 -5.56
CA ASN A 117 -10.19 -8.76 -4.46
C ASN A 117 -11.35 -9.55 -3.84
N SER A 118 -12.59 -9.17 -4.17
CA SER A 118 -13.79 -9.86 -3.68
C SER A 118 -14.05 -11.20 -4.35
N PHE A 119 -13.34 -11.53 -5.43
CA PHE A 119 -13.43 -12.80 -6.14
C PHE A 119 -12.16 -13.63 -5.91
N ILE A 120 -12.32 -14.93 -5.72
CA ILE A 120 -11.18 -15.82 -5.45
C ILE A 120 -10.26 -16.05 -6.66
N ALA A 121 -10.80 -15.93 -7.89
CA ALA A 121 -10.05 -16.04 -9.14
C ALA A 121 -10.82 -15.33 -10.27
N PRO A 122 -10.84 -14.01 -10.34
CA PRO A 122 -11.74 -13.26 -11.22
C PRO A 122 -11.51 -13.48 -12.71
N ARG A 123 -10.30 -13.88 -13.13
CA ARG A 123 -10.03 -14.23 -14.53
C ARG A 123 -10.60 -15.60 -14.93
N ILE A 124 -10.91 -16.45 -13.95
CA ILE A 124 -11.29 -17.84 -14.19
C ILE A 124 -12.77 -18.05 -13.93
N LYS A 125 -13.30 -17.60 -12.78
CA LYS A 125 -14.62 -17.97 -12.31
C LYS A 125 -15.33 -16.89 -11.50
N ASN A 126 -16.63 -17.11 -11.30
CA ASN A 126 -17.58 -16.18 -10.68
C ASN A 126 -17.62 -16.25 -9.15
N ASP A 127 -16.82 -17.11 -8.51
CA ASP A 127 -16.90 -17.33 -7.07
C ASP A 127 -16.36 -16.16 -6.27
N PHE A 128 -17.17 -15.65 -5.33
CA PHE A 128 -16.74 -14.69 -4.33
C PHE A 128 -15.85 -15.33 -3.26
N VAL A 129 -15.05 -14.48 -2.61
CA VAL A 129 -14.36 -14.83 -1.38
C VAL A 129 -15.40 -15.22 -0.32
N ARG A 130 -15.12 -16.29 0.41
CA ARG A 130 -16.03 -16.79 1.46
C ARG A 130 -16.08 -15.77 2.61
N ASP A 131 -17.26 -15.63 3.23
CA ASP A 131 -17.50 -14.76 4.39
C ASP A 131 -17.03 -13.29 4.18
N LEU A 132 -17.20 -12.80 2.95
CA LEU A 132 -16.84 -11.44 2.56
C LEU A 132 -17.63 -10.41 3.38
N LYS A 133 -16.92 -9.48 4.03
CA LYS A 133 -17.47 -8.46 4.92
C LYS A 133 -17.01 -7.08 4.50
N THR A 134 -17.65 -6.03 5.04
CA THR A 134 -17.14 -4.67 4.97
C THR A 134 -15.79 -4.56 5.68
N GLU A 135 -14.87 -3.82 5.09
CA GLU A 135 -13.65 -3.39 5.76
C GLU A 135 -14.01 -2.35 6.82
N ARG A 136 -13.38 -2.46 8.00
CA ARG A 136 -13.52 -1.49 9.09
C ARG A 136 -12.23 -0.73 9.27
N ILE A 137 -12.36 0.58 9.42
CA ILE A 137 -11.23 1.48 9.66
C ILE A 137 -11.56 2.32 10.89
N ILE A 138 -10.70 2.25 11.89
CA ILE A 138 -10.78 3.07 13.09
C ILE A 138 -9.45 3.81 13.20
N GLY A 139 -9.49 5.12 13.33
CA GLY A 139 -8.24 5.88 13.46
C GLY A 139 -8.43 7.24 14.06
N GLY A 140 -7.32 7.82 14.45
CA GLY A 140 -7.25 9.18 14.96
C GLY A 140 -5.83 9.70 15.03
N ASP A 141 -5.73 11.01 15.13
CA ASP A 141 -4.46 11.72 15.30
C ASP A 141 -4.61 12.88 16.28
N LEU A 142 -3.51 13.19 16.96
CA LEU A 142 -3.33 14.37 17.76
C LEU A 142 -2.11 15.14 17.25
N THR A 143 -2.32 16.37 16.82
CA THR A 143 -1.27 17.27 16.33
C THR A 143 -1.13 18.48 17.23
N TYR A 144 0.08 18.75 17.67
CA TYR A 144 0.47 20.02 18.28
C TYR A 144 1.19 20.88 17.24
N ASN A 145 0.70 22.10 17.02
CA ASN A 145 1.31 23.08 16.14
C ASN A 145 1.86 24.24 16.97
N PHE A 146 3.03 24.73 16.57
CA PHE A 146 3.63 25.93 17.14
C PHE A 146 4.17 26.83 16.02
N ASN A 147 4.01 28.14 16.20
CA ASN A 147 4.43 29.16 15.24
C ASN A 147 4.90 30.41 15.98
N THR A 148 6.21 30.54 16.14
CA THR A 148 6.87 31.71 16.74
C THR A 148 7.64 32.48 15.66
N PRO A 149 8.13 33.67 15.92
CA PRO A 149 8.85 34.48 14.90
C PRO A 149 10.07 33.78 14.28
N TRP A 150 10.73 32.88 15.01
CA TRP A 150 11.98 32.23 14.61
C TRP A 150 11.89 30.70 14.48
N VAL A 151 10.80 30.06 14.97
CA VAL A 151 10.57 28.66 14.75
C VAL A 151 9.08 28.36 14.54
N MET A 152 8.77 27.53 13.54
CA MET A 152 7.45 26.98 13.32
C MET A 152 7.55 25.48 13.14
N GLY A 153 6.52 24.75 13.57
CA GLY A 153 6.51 23.31 13.37
C GLY A 153 5.27 22.61 13.91
N ARG A 154 5.30 21.29 13.79
CA ARG A 154 4.25 20.42 14.28
C ARG A 154 4.81 19.10 14.79
N LEU A 155 4.10 18.52 15.75
CA LEU A 155 4.29 17.15 16.23
C LEU A 155 2.96 16.43 16.17
N THR A 156 2.90 15.31 15.47
CA THR A 156 1.68 14.50 15.29
C THR A 156 1.93 13.09 15.79
N GLY A 157 1.03 12.58 16.63
CA GLY A 157 0.90 11.16 16.92
C GLY A 157 -0.38 10.62 16.29
N TYR A 158 -0.31 9.44 15.68
CA TYR A 158 -1.48 8.83 15.04
C TYR A 158 -1.58 7.34 15.30
N TYR A 159 -2.81 6.82 15.21
CA TYR A 159 -3.12 5.39 15.23
C TYR A 159 -4.25 5.09 14.26
N THR A 160 -4.12 4.01 13.48
CA THR A 160 -5.18 3.52 12.60
C THR A 160 -5.19 1.99 12.62
N ARG A 161 -6.36 1.40 12.79
CA ARG A 161 -6.59 -0.05 12.69
C ARG A 161 -7.49 -0.35 11.51
N PHE A 162 -7.08 -1.31 10.69
CA PHE A 162 -7.82 -1.88 9.59
C PHE A 162 -8.25 -3.29 9.94
N GLN A 163 -9.49 -3.64 9.64
CA GLN A 163 -10.04 -4.97 9.89
C GLN A 163 -10.84 -5.46 8.69
N ASN A 164 -10.94 -6.77 8.54
CA ASN A 164 -11.66 -7.45 7.45
C ASN A 164 -11.18 -7.06 6.05
N GLN A 165 -9.92 -6.71 5.86
CA GLN A 165 -9.38 -6.47 4.53
C GLN A 165 -9.29 -7.76 3.74
N VAL A 166 -9.39 -7.65 2.42
CA VAL A 166 -9.26 -8.76 1.48
C VAL A 166 -8.18 -8.42 0.46
N GLU A 167 -7.20 -9.29 0.33
CA GLU A 167 -6.11 -9.16 -0.65
C GLU A 167 -6.03 -10.43 -1.51
N MET A 168 -5.59 -10.27 -2.74
CA MET A 168 -5.45 -11.37 -3.68
C MET A 168 -4.13 -11.26 -4.42
N ASP A 169 -3.33 -12.33 -4.33
CA ASP A 169 -2.12 -12.53 -5.10
C ASP A 169 -2.38 -13.51 -6.25
N ALA A 170 -1.71 -13.29 -7.37
CA ALA A 170 -1.77 -14.18 -8.53
C ALA A 170 -0.36 -14.42 -9.07
N PHE A 171 0.07 -15.66 -9.09
CA PHE A 171 1.43 -16.03 -9.47
C PHE A 171 1.48 -17.40 -10.17
N TYR A 172 2.58 -17.63 -10.89
CA TYR A 172 2.86 -18.96 -11.42
C TYR A 172 3.53 -19.80 -10.32
N ASN A 173 2.88 -20.90 -9.96
CA ASN A 173 3.40 -21.84 -8.98
C ASN A 173 4.27 -22.87 -9.68
N ASP A 174 5.60 -22.78 -9.50
CA ASP A 174 6.56 -23.65 -10.18
C ASP A 174 6.40 -25.12 -9.73
N SER A 175 6.08 -25.39 -8.46
CA SER A 175 5.92 -26.75 -7.95
C SER A 175 4.65 -27.43 -8.45
N GLU A 176 3.60 -26.67 -8.73
CA GLU A 176 2.36 -27.19 -9.31
C GLU A 176 2.33 -27.06 -10.84
N ALA A 177 3.32 -26.40 -11.44
CA ALA A 177 3.43 -26.10 -12.87
C ALA A 177 2.15 -25.44 -13.43
N ARG A 178 1.52 -24.55 -12.65
CA ARG A 178 0.25 -23.90 -13.00
C ARG A 178 0.12 -22.50 -12.40
N PHE A 179 -0.73 -21.68 -12.99
CA PHE A 179 -1.08 -20.37 -12.45
C PHE A 179 -2.01 -20.55 -11.24
N THR A 180 -1.73 -19.80 -10.18
CA THR A 180 -2.38 -19.94 -8.87
C THR A 180 -2.84 -18.57 -8.38
N TYR A 181 -4.02 -18.56 -7.74
CA TYR A 181 -4.57 -17.40 -7.03
C TYR A 181 -4.58 -17.72 -5.54
N LEU A 182 -4.06 -16.80 -4.76
CA LEU A 182 -4.11 -16.81 -3.30
C LEU A 182 -4.94 -15.63 -2.83
N SER A 183 -6.13 -15.90 -2.34
CA SER A 183 -7.03 -14.90 -1.77
C SER A 183 -6.97 -14.98 -0.25
N MET A 184 -6.66 -13.86 0.41
CA MET A 184 -6.63 -13.72 1.87
C MET A 184 -7.83 -12.91 2.33
N ASN A 185 -8.52 -13.37 3.37
CA ASN A 185 -9.71 -12.72 3.94
C ASN A 185 -9.57 -12.51 5.45
N GLY A 186 -10.22 -11.46 5.94
CA GLY A 186 -10.17 -11.13 7.36
C GLY A 186 -8.81 -10.59 7.81
N ILE A 187 -8.08 -9.93 6.92
CA ILE A 187 -6.79 -9.32 7.25
C ILE A 187 -7.02 -8.17 8.24
N GLU A 188 -6.22 -8.16 9.30
CA GLU A 188 -6.16 -7.05 10.24
C GLU A 188 -4.76 -6.44 10.26
N LYS A 189 -4.72 -5.09 10.21
CA LYS A 189 -3.48 -4.31 10.26
C LYS A 189 -3.62 -3.16 11.25
N GLU A 190 -2.52 -2.80 11.87
CA GLU A 190 -2.42 -1.55 12.64
C GLU A 190 -1.26 -0.70 12.13
N HIS A 191 -1.51 0.60 12.08
CA HIS A 191 -0.55 1.61 11.71
C HIS A 191 -0.52 2.67 12.81
N TRP A 192 0.65 2.97 13.33
CA TRP A 192 0.82 4.04 14.30
C TRP A 192 2.20 4.67 14.17
N GLY A 193 2.30 5.90 14.62
CA GLY A 193 3.59 6.57 14.53
C GLY A 193 3.57 7.99 15.10
N ILE A 194 4.75 8.58 15.05
CA ILE A 194 5.02 9.96 15.41
C ILE A 194 5.68 10.63 14.23
N GLU A 195 5.19 11.80 13.86
CA GLU A 195 5.73 12.66 12.82
C GLU A 195 6.07 14.03 13.43
N ALA A 196 7.26 14.54 13.16
CA ALA A 196 7.69 15.85 13.59
C ALA A 196 8.24 16.64 12.41
N ALA A 197 7.91 17.93 12.34
CA ALA A 197 8.50 18.85 11.38
C ALA A 197 8.73 20.21 12.08
N ALA A 198 9.90 20.79 11.90
CA ALA A 198 10.22 22.12 12.40
C ALA A 198 11.09 22.89 11.41
N THR A 199 10.75 24.16 11.17
CA THR A 199 11.54 25.11 10.39
C THR A 199 12.05 26.20 11.31
N PHE A 200 13.36 26.35 11.37
CA PHE A 200 14.09 27.38 12.13
C PHE A 200 14.52 28.48 11.16
N LYS A 201 14.09 29.69 11.41
CA LYS A 201 14.57 30.90 10.71
C LYS A 201 15.86 31.35 11.35
N LEU A 202 17.01 30.97 10.78
CA LEU A 202 18.31 31.26 11.32
C LEU A 202 18.70 32.75 11.07
N THR A 203 18.35 33.25 9.88
CA THR A 203 18.42 34.66 9.51
C THR A 203 17.22 35.06 8.65
N SER A 204 17.17 36.27 8.12
CA SER A 204 16.15 36.68 7.14
C SER A 204 16.25 35.92 5.82
N GLU A 205 17.43 35.40 5.48
CA GLU A 205 17.74 34.73 4.23
C GLU A 205 17.88 33.21 4.38
N LEU A 206 18.21 32.70 5.59
CA LEU A 206 18.59 31.34 5.85
C LEU A 206 17.60 30.66 6.79
N SER A 207 17.08 29.50 6.37
CA SER A 207 16.25 28.62 7.21
C SER A 207 16.74 27.19 7.17
N LEU A 208 16.52 26.46 8.27
CA LEU A 208 16.78 25.05 8.44
C LEU A 208 15.46 24.33 8.73
N THR A 209 15.10 23.36 7.92
CA THR A 209 13.92 22.51 8.14
C THR A 209 14.36 21.10 8.50
N ALA A 210 13.88 20.60 9.62
CA ALA A 210 14.06 19.22 10.06
C ALA A 210 12.71 18.50 10.05
N ILE A 211 12.67 17.32 9.44
CA ILE A 211 11.47 16.47 9.36
C ILE A 211 11.88 15.06 9.80
N GLY A 212 11.03 14.41 10.57
CA GLY A 212 11.24 13.03 10.96
C GLY A 212 9.92 12.28 11.12
N THR A 213 9.92 11.01 10.73
CA THR A 213 8.85 10.07 11.03
C THR A 213 9.42 8.79 11.60
N TRP A 214 8.73 8.28 12.60
CA TRP A 214 8.96 6.95 13.14
C TRP A 214 7.62 6.25 13.32
N SER A 215 7.45 5.14 12.63
CA SER A 215 6.15 4.48 12.54
C SER A 215 6.27 2.95 12.62
N GLU A 216 5.14 2.31 12.82
CA GLU A 216 4.96 0.88 12.70
C GLU A 216 3.69 0.61 11.87
N ALA A 217 3.77 -0.31 10.93
CA ALA A 217 2.65 -0.75 10.11
C ALA A 217 2.74 -2.27 9.98
N LYS A 218 1.86 -3.01 10.65
CA LYS A 218 1.99 -4.47 10.75
C LYS A 218 0.65 -5.20 10.71
N TYR A 219 0.72 -6.45 10.28
CA TYR A 219 -0.37 -7.41 10.40
C TYR A 219 -0.54 -7.82 11.86
N THR A 220 -1.78 -7.82 12.36
CA THR A 220 -2.09 -8.17 13.76
C THR A 220 -2.66 -9.58 13.91
N ASN A 221 -3.04 -10.22 12.81
CA ASN A 221 -3.58 -11.58 12.79
C ASN A 221 -2.95 -12.46 11.69
N ASN A 222 -3.36 -13.71 11.68
CA ASN A 222 -3.10 -14.68 10.64
C ASN A 222 -4.39 -14.87 9.83
N PRO A 223 -4.55 -14.23 8.66
CA PRO A 223 -5.78 -14.28 7.88
C PRO A 223 -6.05 -15.67 7.30
N ASP A 224 -7.33 -15.98 7.12
CA ASP A 224 -7.74 -17.14 6.36
C ASP A 224 -7.43 -16.94 4.87
N ALA A 225 -7.10 -18.03 4.19
CA ALA A 225 -6.68 -18.01 2.79
C ALA A 225 -7.40 -19.08 1.97
N VAL A 226 -7.58 -18.77 0.70
CA VAL A 226 -8.06 -19.72 -0.30
C VAL A 226 -7.05 -19.79 -1.43
N LEU A 227 -6.49 -20.96 -1.64
CA LEU A 227 -5.62 -21.24 -2.76
C LEU A 227 -6.44 -21.83 -3.89
N THR A 228 -6.52 -21.14 -5.02
CA THR A 228 -7.29 -21.56 -6.19
C THR A 228 -6.33 -21.81 -7.35
N TYR A 229 -6.34 -23.03 -7.84
CA TYR A 229 -5.61 -23.42 -9.04
C TYR A 229 -6.47 -23.19 -10.29
N GLU A 230 -5.87 -23.46 -11.45
CA GLU A 230 -6.54 -23.27 -12.74
C GLU A 230 -7.70 -24.22 -13.01
N SER A 231 -8.02 -25.15 -12.12
CA SER A 231 -9.17 -26.04 -12.24
C SER A 231 -10.33 -25.61 -11.35
N GLU A 232 -11.55 -25.91 -11.77
CA GLU A 232 -12.78 -25.52 -11.10
C GLU A 232 -12.92 -26.14 -9.70
N ASN A 233 -12.36 -27.34 -9.51
CA ASN A 233 -12.52 -28.16 -8.31
C ASN A 233 -11.40 -27.99 -7.29
N GLU A 234 -10.37 -27.20 -7.59
CA GLU A 234 -9.20 -27.06 -6.74
C GLU A 234 -9.19 -25.70 -6.03
N SER A 235 -9.92 -25.60 -4.94
CA SER A 235 -9.83 -24.47 -4.00
C SER A 235 -9.61 -25.02 -2.61
N ASN A 236 -8.42 -24.77 -2.04
CA ASN A 236 -8.03 -25.28 -0.74
C ASN A 236 -8.09 -24.16 0.29
N LEU A 237 -8.77 -24.44 1.40
CA LEU A 237 -8.78 -23.55 2.57
C LEU A 237 -7.47 -23.73 3.32
N ASP A 238 -6.87 -22.62 3.71
CA ASP A 238 -5.62 -22.57 4.46
C ASP A 238 -5.58 -21.29 5.32
N ARG A 239 -4.44 -21.01 5.92
CA ARG A 239 -4.17 -19.81 6.70
C ARG A 239 -2.78 -19.27 6.40
N VAL A 240 -2.67 -17.95 6.25
CA VAL A 240 -1.38 -17.28 6.11
C VAL A 240 -0.89 -16.83 7.48
N TYR A 241 0.30 -17.27 7.87
CA TYR A 241 0.95 -16.88 9.11
C TYR A 241 1.69 -15.55 8.94
N ALA A 242 0.91 -14.45 8.94
CA ALA A 242 1.38 -13.10 8.67
C ALA A 242 1.50 -12.22 9.92
N LYS A 243 1.00 -12.66 11.08
CA LYS A 243 1.03 -11.85 12.31
C LYS A 243 2.44 -11.36 12.64
N GLY A 244 2.58 -10.04 12.80
CA GLY A 244 3.88 -9.39 13.06
C GLY A 244 4.67 -8.99 11.82
N MET A 245 4.27 -9.44 10.61
CA MET A 245 4.87 -8.96 9.36
C MET A 245 4.51 -7.49 9.15
N ARG A 246 5.44 -6.70 8.58
CA ARG A 246 5.23 -5.29 8.29
C ARG A 246 4.54 -5.13 6.94
N ALA A 247 3.65 -4.14 6.87
CA ALA A 247 3.18 -3.67 5.59
C ALA A 247 4.37 -3.06 4.83
N ASN A 248 4.46 -3.37 3.54
CA ASN A 248 5.55 -2.93 2.68
C ASN A 248 5.25 -1.59 2.00
N GLY A 249 6.22 -1.07 1.28
CA GLY A 249 6.08 0.02 0.32
C GLY A 249 6.59 1.37 0.78
N THR A 250 6.80 1.59 2.08
CA THR A 250 7.37 2.84 2.60
C THR A 250 8.36 2.58 3.72
N PRO A 251 9.40 3.42 3.87
CA PRO A 251 10.23 3.41 5.05
C PRO A 251 9.41 3.67 6.32
N LEU A 252 9.57 2.86 7.33
CA LEU A 252 8.93 3.08 8.64
C LEU A 252 9.66 4.13 9.47
N SER A 253 10.88 4.50 9.06
CA SER A 253 11.63 5.62 9.60
C SER A 253 12.23 6.41 8.45
N ALA A 254 11.95 7.71 8.42
CA ALA A 254 12.51 8.64 7.43
C ALA A 254 12.81 9.97 8.09
N TYR A 255 13.97 10.52 7.77
CA TYR A 255 14.46 11.78 8.31
C TYR A 255 14.97 12.65 7.19
N SER A 256 14.67 13.94 7.25
CA SER A 256 15.12 14.93 6.27
C SER A 256 15.62 16.17 6.98
N LEU A 257 16.73 16.71 6.49
CA LEU A 257 17.27 17.98 6.92
C LEU A 257 17.53 18.84 5.68
N ALA A 258 16.81 19.96 5.58
CA ALA A 258 16.88 20.87 4.45
C ALA A 258 17.39 22.26 4.88
N LEU A 259 18.37 22.75 4.17
CA LEU A 259 18.90 24.11 4.32
C LEU A 259 18.45 24.93 3.12
N ASP A 260 17.73 26.02 3.39
CA ASP A 260 17.21 26.94 2.39
C ASP A 260 17.85 28.32 2.57
N TYR A 261 18.46 28.84 1.49
CA TYR A 261 19.05 30.17 1.47
C TYR A 261 18.47 31.00 0.32
N ASN A 262 17.87 32.14 0.66
CA ASN A 262 17.20 33.03 -0.28
C ASN A 262 17.75 34.45 -0.18
N VAL A 263 18.39 34.96 -1.23
CA VAL A 263 18.96 36.30 -1.25
C VAL A 263 18.84 36.97 -2.62
N LYS A 264 18.29 38.14 -2.68
CA LYS A 264 18.23 39.01 -3.89
C LYS A 264 17.75 38.25 -5.15
N GLY A 265 16.72 37.39 -4.99
CA GLY A 265 16.15 36.57 -6.07
C GLY A 265 16.92 35.29 -6.42
N TRP A 266 18.03 34.99 -5.75
CA TRP A 266 18.63 33.67 -5.72
C TRP A 266 17.96 32.83 -4.66
N PHE A 267 17.81 31.52 -4.96
CA PHE A 267 17.42 30.51 -3.97
C PHE A 267 18.33 29.29 -4.11
N PHE A 268 18.71 28.74 -2.98
CA PHE A 268 19.53 27.55 -2.85
C PHE A 268 18.83 26.64 -1.85
N ASN A 269 18.72 25.38 -2.18
CA ASN A 269 18.26 24.34 -1.27
C ASN A 269 19.26 23.19 -1.27
N LEU A 270 19.57 22.68 -0.09
CA LEU A 270 20.34 21.45 0.08
C LEU A 270 19.58 20.57 1.06
N THR A 271 19.19 19.36 0.63
CA THR A 271 18.37 18.44 1.42
C THR A 271 19.06 17.10 1.54
N GLY A 272 19.36 16.71 2.79
CA GLY A 272 19.81 15.36 3.14
C GLY A 272 18.62 14.52 3.62
N ASN A 273 18.46 13.32 3.07
CA ASN A 273 17.40 12.38 3.41
C ASN A 273 18.03 11.07 3.89
N TYR A 274 17.54 10.53 5.01
CA TYR A 274 17.92 9.22 5.51
C TYR A 274 16.68 8.35 5.71
N TYR A 275 16.73 7.13 5.17
CA TYR A 275 15.65 6.15 5.22
C TYR A 275 16.12 4.89 5.94
N ASP A 276 15.28 4.34 6.80
CA ASP A 276 15.54 3.08 7.49
C ASP A 276 14.23 2.30 7.72
N ARG A 277 14.36 1.07 8.18
CA ARG A 277 13.24 0.17 8.46
C ARG A 277 12.33 -0.05 7.25
N VAL A 278 12.96 -0.21 6.08
CA VAL A 278 12.29 -0.64 4.85
C VAL A 278 12.20 -2.15 4.86
N TYR A 279 10.99 -2.68 4.76
CA TYR A 279 10.74 -4.12 4.67
C TYR A 279 10.27 -4.46 3.26
N ILE A 280 10.80 -5.56 2.71
CA ILE A 280 10.32 -6.04 1.40
C ILE A 280 8.95 -6.70 1.55
N ASP A 281 8.22 -6.81 0.44
CA ASP A 281 6.97 -7.53 0.41
C ASP A 281 7.20 -9.02 0.69
N PHE A 282 6.52 -9.55 1.66
CA PHE A 282 6.64 -10.95 2.02
C PHE A 282 5.73 -11.82 1.14
N SER A 283 6.18 -13.01 0.79
CA SER A 283 5.37 -13.98 0.10
C SER A 283 4.36 -14.62 1.05
N SER A 284 3.08 -14.35 0.82
CA SER A 284 1.98 -15.00 1.54
C SER A 284 1.95 -16.51 1.31
N TYR A 285 2.34 -16.96 0.11
CA TYR A 285 2.42 -18.38 -0.24
C TYR A 285 3.44 -19.15 0.61
N ARG A 286 4.60 -18.55 0.88
CA ARG A 286 5.64 -19.16 1.74
C ARG A 286 5.19 -19.32 3.20
N ARG A 287 4.13 -18.62 3.60
CA ARG A 287 3.60 -18.58 4.96
C ARG A 287 2.24 -19.27 5.11
N LEU A 288 1.82 -20.02 4.09
CA LEU A 288 0.66 -20.91 4.19
C LEU A 288 0.94 -22.06 5.15
N GLY A 289 -0.04 -22.42 6.00
CA GLY A 289 0.08 -23.55 6.91
C GLY A 289 0.48 -24.83 6.20
N SER A 290 -0.18 -25.16 5.08
CA SER A 290 0.11 -26.35 4.29
C SER A 290 1.53 -26.36 3.68
N VAL A 291 2.13 -25.19 3.44
CA VAL A 291 3.50 -25.07 2.94
C VAL A 291 4.51 -25.19 4.08
N LEU A 292 4.22 -24.56 5.22
CA LEU A 292 5.06 -24.61 6.42
C LEU A 292 5.15 -26.04 6.98
N ASP A 293 4.04 -26.75 7.03
CA ASP A 293 4.00 -28.14 7.50
C ASP A 293 4.87 -29.07 6.62
N LYS A 294 4.91 -28.83 5.31
CA LYS A 294 5.72 -29.60 4.37
C LYS A 294 7.22 -29.28 4.45
N ASN A 295 7.59 -28.19 5.07
CA ASN A 295 9.02 -27.79 5.25
C ASN A 295 9.64 -28.29 6.57
N GLY A 296 9.02 -29.29 7.19
CA GLY A 296 9.60 -29.93 8.37
C GLY A 296 9.50 -29.08 9.64
N ALA A 297 8.28 -28.60 9.91
CA ALA A 297 7.97 -28.02 11.21
C ALA A 297 8.31 -29.02 12.32
N GLY A 298 9.07 -28.59 13.30
CA GLY A 298 9.34 -29.37 14.49
C GLY A 298 8.09 -29.45 15.38
N VAL A 299 8.18 -30.19 16.47
CA VAL A 299 7.19 -30.16 17.55
C VAL A 299 7.78 -29.45 18.77
N ASP A 300 6.95 -28.73 19.51
CA ASP A 300 7.34 -28.14 20.80
C ASP A 300 7.49 -29.22 21.87
N ALA A 301 7.91 -28.81 23.08
CA ALA A 301 8.06 -29.72 24.23
C ALA A 301 6.74 -30.44 24.62
N ASN A 302 5.60 -30.00 24.15
CA ASN A 302 4.27 -30.57 24.39
C ASN A 302 3.76 -31.41 23.21
N GLY A 303 4.59 -31.58 22.15
CA GLY A 303 4.22 -32.33 20.96
C GLY A 303 3.36 -31.56 19.94
N ASN A 304 3.15 -30.25 20.14
CA ASN A 304 2.40 -29.46 19.17
C ASN A 304 3.31 -29.07 17.98
N PRO A 305 2.80 -29.05 16.75
CA PRO A 305 3.57 -28.59 15.60
C PRO A 305 4.08 -27.15 15.81
N VAL A 306 5.39 -26.95 15.77
CA VAL A 306 6.00 -25.63 15.75
C VAL A 306 6.22 -25.22 14.30
N LEU A 307 5.44 -24.27 13.83
CA LEU A 307 5.58 -23.72 12.49
C LEU A 307 6.80 -22.81 12.43
N ASN A 308 7.79 -23.17 11.64
CA ASN A 308 8.93 -22.29 11.38
C ASN A 308 8.56 -21.25 10.31
N VAL A 309 7.90 -20.18 10.75
CA VAL A 309 7.46 -19.08 9.88
C VAL A 309 8.68 -18.27 9.46
N PRO A 310 8.97 -18.13 8.14
CA PRO A 310 10.10 -17.33 7.67
C PRO A 310 9.94 -15.87 8.10
N GLY A 311 11.01 -15.26 8.62
CA GLY A 311 11.06 -13.85 8.91
C GLY A 311 10.93 -13.00 7.63
N GLN A 312 10.53 -11.75 7.80
CA GLN A 312 10.48 -10.77 6.72
C GLN A 312 11.84 -10.06 6.61
N GLU A 313 12.36 -9.90 5.39
CA GLU A 313 13.62 -9.22 5.16
C GLU A 313 13.48 -7.71 5.38
N LYS A 314 14.36 -7.17 6.23
CA LYS A 314 14.57 -5.73 6.40
C LYS A 314 15.77 -5.32 5.55
N LEU A 315 15.61 -4.25 4.76
CA LEU A 315 16.69 -3.66 3.99
C LEU A 315 17.56 -2.75 4.86
N ASP A 316 18.82 -2.58 4.46
CA ASP A 316 19.72 -1.62 5.06
C ASP A 316 19.20 -0.20 4.83
N GLY A 317 19.39 0.65 5.83
CA GLY A 317 19.09 2.09 5.71
C GLY A 317 20.06 2.79 4.76
N GLY A 318 19.67 3.95 4.27
CA GLY A 318 20.51 4.70 3.36
C GLY A 318 20.25 6.18 3.31
N PHE A 319 21.22 6.91 2.80
CA PHE A 319 21.23 8.36 2.72
C PHE A 319 21.24 8.84 1.27
N MET A 320 20.46 9.89 0.99
CA MET A 320 20.44 10.59 -0.30
C MET A 320 20.61 12.10 -0.06
N LEU A 321 21.30 12.75 -0.98
CA LEU A 321 21.53 14.19 -0.96
C LEU A 321 20.99 14.79 -2.25
N ASP A 322 20.12 15.80 -2.10
CA ASP A 322 19.51 16.54 -3.19
C ASP A 322 19.86 18.04 -3.05
N ALA A 323 19.92 18.76 -4.16
CA ALA A 323 20.07 20.20 -4.13
C ALA A 323 19.29 20.88 -5.23
N SER A 324 18.98 22.14 -5.03
CA SER A 324 18.50 23.00 -6.11
C SER A 324 19.11 24.38 -6.01
N ILE A 325 19.31 25.01 -7.17
CA ILE A 325 19.75 26.41 -7.28
C ILE A 325 18.89 27.09 -8.33
N GLY A 326 18.44 28.27 -8.04
CA GLY A 326 17.70 29.05 -9.01
C GLY A 326 17.82 30.55 -8.83
N LYS A 327 17.36 31.25 -9.85
CA LYS A 327 17.36 32.70 -9.93
C LYS A 327 16.05 33.17 -10.53
N TYR A 328 15.46 34.15 -9.81
CA TYR A 328 14.35 34.93 -10.34
C TYR A 328 14.84 36.34 -10.73
N ILE A 329 14.68 36.70 -12.00
CA ILE A 329 15.11 37.95 -12.59
C ILE A 329 13.87 38.75 -13.00
N ARG A 330 13.67 39.90 -12.39
CA ARG A 330 12.64 40.86 -12.83
C ARG A 330 13.19 41.73 -13.96
N LEU A 331 12.45 41.74 -15.05
CA LEU A 331 12.73 42.58 -16.21
C LEU A 331 11.82 43.83 -16.19
N ARG A 332 12.06 44.77 -17.11
CA ARG A 332 11.18 45.93 -17.30
C ARG A 332 9.80 45.50 -17.80
N ASN A 333 8.76 46.31 -17.54
CA ASN A 333 7.37 46.09 -18.01
C ASN A 333 6.68 44.84 -17.44
N GLY A 334 6.97 44.46 -16.21
CA GLY A 334 6.34 43.36 -15.52
C GLY A 334 6.78 41.97 -15.96
N LYS A 335 7.72 41.89 -16.91
CA LYS A 335 8.29 40.62 -17.40
C LYS A 335 9.27 40.02 -16.40
N SER A 336 9.41 38.68 -16.42
CA SER A 336 10.37 38.00 -15.55
C SER A 336 10.93 36.72 -16.18
N ILE A 337 12.15 36.38 -15.75
CA ILE A 337 12.78 35.09 -16.08
C ILE A 337 13.00 34.35 -14.76
N SER A 338 12.64 33.05 -14.75
CA SER A 338 12.98 32.13 -13.67
C SER A 338 13.87 31.01 -14.23
N LEU A 339 14.97 30.77 -13.54
CA LEU A 339 15.89 29.67 -13.81
C LEU A 339 15.89 28.76 -12.58
N ASN A 340 15.78 27.45 -12.75
CA ASN A 340 15.90 26.50 -11.66
C ASN A 340 16.62 25.24 -12.16
N LEU A 341 17.73 24.91 -11.54
CA LEU A 341 18.46 23.65 -11.69
C LEU A 341 18.20 22.80 -10.44
N SER A 342 17.58 21.66 -10.63
CA SER A 342 17.34 20.65 -9.59
C SER A 342 18.27 19.47 -9.81
N LEU A 343 18.95 19.04 -8.74
CA LEU A 343 19.88 17.92 -8.71
C LEU A 343 19.37 16.92 -7.69
N THR A 344 19.12 15.67 -8.11
CA THR A 344 18.71 14.60 -7.21
C THR A 344 19.78 13.54 -7.12
N ASN A 345 19.93 12.96 -5.94
CA ASN A 345 20.94 11.96 -5.62
C ASN A 345 22.35 12.38 -6.04
N ILE A 346 22.82 13.54 -5.55
CA ILE A 346 24.11 14.15 -5.92
C ILE A 346 25.28 13.19 -5.62
N LEU A 347 25.14 12.36 -4.59
CA LEU A 347 26.15 11.38 -4.20
C LEU A 347 26.16 10.15 -5.11
N ASN A 348 25.20 10.06 -6.06
CA ASN A 348 25.00 8.94 -6.96
C ASN A 348 24.94 7.58 -6.24
N ASN A 349 24.22 7.53 -5.11
CA ASN A 349 24.03 6.32 -4.34
C ASN A 349 23.02 5.41 -5.05
N THR A 350 23.50 4.52 -5.91
CA THR A 350 22.69 3.57 -6.68
C THR A 350 22.50 2.23 -5.98
N ASP A 351 23.22 1.99 -4.87
CA ASP A 351 23.14 0.75 -4.12
C ASP A 351 22.04 0.78 -3.05
N LEU A 352 21.43 1.95 -2.82
CA LEU A 352 20.32 2.09 -1.88
C LEU A 352 19.10 1.32 -2.39
N ARG A 353 18.71 0.28 -1.64
CA ARG A 353 17.51 -0.50 -1.90
C ARG A 353 16.30 0.23 -1.34
N THR A 354 15.33 0.55 -2.20
CA THR A 354 14.13 1.31 -1.85
C THR A 354 12.92 0.44 -1.58
N GLY A 355 13.01 -0.87 -1.85
CA GLY A 355 11.95 -1.85 -1.66
C GLY A 355 12.29 -3.15 -2.34
N GLY A 356 11.31 -4.03 -2.43
CA GLY A 356 11.46 -5.33 -3.09
C GLY A 356 10.35 -6.29 -2.68
N PHE A 357 10.51 -7.54 -3.10
CA PHE A 357 9.58 -8.61 -2.76
C PHE A 357 10.27 -9.98 -2.73
N GLU A 358 9.76 -10.87 -1.88
CA GLU A 358 10.12 -12.29 -1.90
C GLU A 358 9.51 -12.97 -3.13
N GLN A 359 10.29 -13.80 -3.81
CA GLN A 359 9.77 -14.56 -4.93
C GLN A 359 8.94 -15.76 -4.44
N ASN A 360 7.80 -16.02 -5.09
CA ASN A 360 7.00 -17.23 -4.86
C ASN A 360 7.59 -18.48 -5.53
N ARG A 361 8.74 -18.37 -6.21
CA ARG A 361 9.39 -19.49 -6.85
C ARG A 361 9.93 -20.45 -5.83
N ASP A 362 9.65 -21.72 -6.03
CA ASP A 362 10.23 -22.83 -5.28
C ASP A 362 10.90 -23.84 -6.23
N ASP A 363 11.97 -24.49 -5.74
CA ASP A 363 12.55 -25.64 -6.38
C ASP A 363 11.78 -26.86 -5.88
N ASN A 364 10.99 -27.45 -6.75
CA ASN A 364 10.20 -28.66 -6.44
C ASN A 364 11.12 -29.82 -6.14
N TYR A 365 11.44 -30.00 -4.86
CA TYR A 365 12.30 -31.06 -4.39
C TYR A 365 11.49 -32.16 -3.70
N LYS A 366 11.67 -33.40 -4.14
CA LYS A 366 11.16 -34.57 -3.43
C LYS A 366 12.30 -35.19 -2.64
N ASP A 367 12.16 -35.25 -1.33
CA ASP A 367 13.03 -36.03 -0.45
C ASP A 367 12.25 -37.32 -0.07
N GLY A 368 12.52 -38.40 -0.78
CA GLY A 368 11.68 -39.61 -0.74
C GLY A 368 10.24 -39.31 -1.24
N ASP A 369 9.23 -39.67 -0.46
CA ASP A 369 7.83 -39.39 -0.76
C ASP A 369 7.34 -38.05 -0.21
N ALA A 370 8.16 -37.33 0.58
CA ALA A 370 7.83 -36.05 1.14
C ALA A 370 8.11 -34.92 0.15
N ARG A 371 7.14 -34.01 -0.02
CA ARG A 371 7.30 -32.77 -0.79
C ARG A 371 7.95 -31.71 0.09
N VAL A 372 9.16 -31.31 -0.21
CA VAL A 372 9.87 -30.24 0.49
C VAL A 372 9.89 -28.98 -0.37
N TYR A 373 9.36 -27.89 0.13
CA TYR A 373 9.41 -26.59 -0.55
C TYR A 373 10.75 -25.91 -0.30
N LYS A 374 11.58 -25.82 -1.35
CA LYS A 374 12.81 -25.02 -1.33
C LYS A 374 12.56 -23.72 -2.08
N PHE A 375 12.27 -22.67 -1.35
CA PHE A 375 12.07 -21.35 -1.94
C PHE A 375 13.39 -20.72 -2.35
N SER A 376 13.37 -19.97 -3.46
CA SER A 376 14.49 -19.15 -3.87
C SER A 376 14.91 -18.21 -2.75
N LYS A 377 16.20 -18.17 -2.42
CA LYS A 377 16.76 -17.23 -1.45
C LYS A 377 16.93 -15.82 -2.04
N ASN A 378 16.72 -15.68 -3.35
CA ASN A 378 16.95 -14.42 -4.04
C ASN A 378 15.67 -13.58 -4.05
N SER A 379 15.56 -12.64 -3.13
CA SER A 379 14.57 -11.58 -3.22
C SER A 379 14.81 -10.69 -4.44
N LYS A 380 13.81 -9.99 -4.92
CA LYS A 380 13.94 -8.94 -5.94
C LYS A 380 13.93 -7.60 -5.25
N TYR A 381 14.79 -6.70 -5.71
CA TYR A 381 14.97 -5.39 -5.09
C TYR A 381 14.71 -4.28 -6.09
N PHE A 382 14.20 -3.17 -5.57
CA PHE A 382 14.13 -1.89 -6.24
C PHE A 382 15.24 -1.00 -5.69
N TYR A 383 15.84 -0.20 -6.55
CA TYR A 383 16.97 0.64 -6.21
C TYR A 383 16.64 2.12 -6.42
N ALA A 384 17.33 2.99 -5.72
CA ALA A 384 17.25 4.40 -5.94
C ALA A 384 17.70 4.76 -7.37
N PHE A 385 17.06 5.79 -7.93
CA PHE A 385 17.49 6.33 -9.21
C PHE A 385 18.90 6.94 -9.08
N PRO A 386 19.76 6.84 -10.12
CA PRO A 386 21.05 7.47 -10.13
C PRO A 386 20.95 8.99 -10.09
N PHE A 387 22.09 9.68 -10.05
CA PHE A 387 22.15 11.12 -10.20
C PHE A 387 21.31 11.61 -11.38
N ASN A 388 20.51 12.60 -11.13
CA ASN A 388 19.67 13.24 -12.14
C ASN A 388 19.73 14.75 -12.01
N ALA A 389 19.76 15.47 -13.14
CA ALA A 389 19.75 16.91 -13.21
C ALA A 389 18.60 17.38 -14.12
N PHE A 390 17.83 18.35 -13.63
CA PHE A 390 16.73 18.93 -14.38
C PHE A 390 16.81 20.45 -14.36
N LEU A 391 16.90 21.07 -15.56
CA LEU A 391 16.90 22.52 -15.74
C LEU A 391 15.53 22.98 -16.22
N ASN A 392 14.94 23.88 -15.47
CA ASN A 392 13.71 24.58 -15.84
C ASN A 392 13.99 26.07 -16.13
N ILE A 393 13.53 26.56 -17.26
CA ILE A 393 13.63 27.95 -17.67
C ILE A 393 12.21 28.47 -17.94
N GLY A 394 11.77 29.44 -17.17
CA GLY A 394 10.48 30.07 -17.32
C GLY A 394 10.62 31.54 -17.75
N TYR A 395 9.84 31.96 -18.72
CA TYR A 395 9.70 33.34 -19.13
C TYR A 395 8.24 33.78 -19.00
N ARG A 396 8.01 34.87 -18.28
CA ARG A 396 6.69 35.48 -18.15
C ARG A 396 6.73 36.85 -18.85
N PHE A 397 5.81 37.03 -19.78
CA PHE A 397 5.65 38.25 -20.57
C PHE A 397 4.38 39.01 -20.19
#